data_58537bb076dd5a813e7ed04f26307e71
#
_entry.id   58537bb076dd5a813e7ed04f26307e71
#
_cell.length_a   1.000
_cell.length_b   1.000
_cell.length_c   1.000
_cell.angle_alpha   90.00
_cell.angle_beta   90.00
_cell.angle_gamma   90.00
#
_symmetry.space_group_name_H-M   'P 1'
#
loop_
_entity.id
_entity.type
_entity.pdbx_description
1 polymer ?
#
loop_
_entity_poly.entity_id
_entity_poly.type
_entity_poly.pdbx_seq_one_letter_code
_entity_poly.pdbx_strand_id
1 'polypeptide(L)'
;MNHKHLASLLLFAVIIALGYGVKTLHTKRQAAQDAADAALGKLETTSSLRAQAQTVLSSTRESTAPLRKYFRMWLPEFEKTDSELKAKDSFNRTLKRVPHLVMFDQGMNPPAPNKEAAYVVQRASGRAKFEGDYQKSIQLISMIEREIPTSRISAIEVRKGQRANDVEVQMVVEFPVIAASAPDPAAAKK
;
A
#
# COMPACT_ATOMS: atom_id res chain seq x y z
N MET A 1 -10.45 -24.31 87.27
CA MET A 1 -10.47 -23.15 86.36
C MET A 1 -11.85 -22.52 86.47
N ASN A 2 -11.91 -21.29 86.90
CA ASN A 2 -13.18 -20.60 87.11
C ASN A 2 -13.95 -20.37 85.76
N HIS A 3 -15.18 -20.87 85.65
CA HIS A 3 -16.00 -20.77 84.47
C HIS A 3 -16.12 -19.31 83.93
N LYS A 4 -16.00 -18.33 84.85
CA LYS A 4 -15.98 -16.90 84.56
C LYS A 4 -14.80 -16.45 83.62
N HIS A 5 -13.60 -17.03 83.88
CA HIS A 5 -12.42 -16.75 83.08
C HIS A 5 -12.50 -17.36 81.67
N LEU A 6 -13.11 -18.52 81.58
CA LEU A 6 -13.31 -19.19 80.27
C LEU A 6 -14.29 -18.49 79.40
N ALA A 7 -15.39 -17.99 79.98
CA ALA A 7 -16.38 -17.15 79.27
C ALA A 7 -15.80 -15.82 78.77
N SER A 8 -14.95 -15.17 79.59
CA SER A 8 -14.26 -13.93 79.19
C SER A 8 -13.27 -14.17 78.04
N LEU A 9 -12.50 -15.26 78.07
CA LEU A 9 -11.57 -15.60 76.99
C LEU A 9 -12.29 -15.92 75.69
N LEU A 10 -13.43 -16.64 75.73
CA LEU A 10 -14.25 -16.90 74.59
C LEU A 10 -14.82 -15.61 73.96
N LEU A 11 -15.32 -14.70 74.81
CA LEU A 11 -15.84 -13.43 74.33
C LEU A 11 -14.76 -12.58 73.68
N PHE A 12 -13.57 -12.55 74.23
CA PHE A 12 -12.44 -11.82 73.63
C PHE A 12 -12.00 -12.43 72.29
N ALA A 13 -12.00 -13.77 72.19
CA ALA A 13 -11.70 -14.44 70.90
C ALA A 13 -12.75 -14.12 69.84
N VAL A 14 -14.04 -14.04 70.19
CA VAL A 14 -15.10 -13.65 69.24
C VAL A 14 -14.95 -12.20 68.77
N ILE A 15 -14.60 -11.27 69.67
CA ILE A 15 -14.38 -9.86 69.31
C ILE A 15 -13.19 -9.76 68.35
N ILE A 16 -12.11 -10.44 68.57
CA ILE A 16 -10.95 -10.48 67.63
C ILE A 16 -11.34 -11.06 66.31
N ALA A 17 -12.07 -12.17 66.29
CA ALA A 17 -12.52 -12.80 65.04
C ALA A 17 -13.45 -11.89 64.25
N LEU A 18 -14.39 -11.19 64.89
CA LEU A 18 -15.26 -10.20 64.26
C LEU A 18 -14.45 -9.00 63.72
N GLY A 19 -13.49 -8.47 64.49
CA GLY A 19 -12.62 -7.38 64.04
C GLY A 19 -11.80 -7.76 62.81
N TYR A 20 -11.27 -8.99 62.80
CA TYR A 20 -10.54 -9.50 61.63
C TYR A 20 -11.46 -9.73 60.41
N GLY A 21 -12.66 -10.25 60.65
CA GLY A 21 -13.68 -10.42 59.60
C GLY A 21 -14.11 -9.09 58.95
N VAL A 22 -14.34 -8.06 59.77
CA VAL A 22 -14.69 -6.73 59.27
C VAL A 22 -13.55 -6.13 58.44
N LYS A 23 -12.31 -6.25 58.93
CA LYS A 23 -11.12 -5.75 58.23
C LYS A 23 -10.93 -6.42 56.88
N THR A 24 -11.08 -7.74 56.81
CA THR A 24 -10.96 -8.51 55.56
C THR A 24 -12.06 -8.20 54.56
N LEU A 25 -13.29 -7.97 55.01
CA LEU A 25 -14.40 -7.54 54.19
C LEU A 25 -14.17 -6.13 53.63
N HIS A 26 -13.67 -5.21 54.45
CA HIS A 26 -13.36 -3.85 54.05
C HIS A 26 -12.26 -3.82 52.98
N THR A 27 -11.17 -4.56 53.17
CA THR A 27 -10.08 -4.64 52.17
C THR A 27 -10.54 -5.28 50.87
N LYS A 28 -11.35 -6.33 50.90
CA LYS A 28 -11.95 -6.94 49.69
C LYS A 28 -12.87 -5.99 48.96
N ARG A 29 -13.69 -5.23 49.69
CA ARG A 29 -14.60 -4.21 49.09
C ARG A 29 -13.79 -3.12 48.43
N GLN A 30 -12.74 -2.62 49.04
CA GLN A 30 -11.87 -1.58 48.51
C GLN A 30 -11.12 -2.08 47.26
N ALA A 31 -10.56 -3.29 47.29
CA ALA A 31 -9.93 -3.91 46.12
C ALA A 31 -10.92 -4.12 44.95
N ALA A 32 -12.16 -4.48 45.25
CA ALA A 32 -13.20 -4.59 44.22
C ALA A 32 -13.58 -3.23 43.61
N GLN A 33 -13.65 -2.18 44.42
CA GLN A 33 -13.87 -0.80 43.94
C GLN A 33 -12.72 -0.32 43.06
N ASP A 34 -11.47 -0.49 43.52
CA ASP A 34 -10.28 -0.11 42.76
C ASP A 34 -10.20 -0.84 41.41
N ALA A 35 -10.57 -2.13 41.40
CA ALA A 35 -10.64 -2.92 40.17
C ALA A 35 -11.74 -2.45 39.22
N ALA A 36 -12.90 -2.05 39.74
CA ALA A 36 -13.98 -1.47 38.95
C ALA A 36 -13.60 -0.12 38.35
N ASP A 37 -12.99 0.75 39.15
CA ASP A 37 -12.54 2.07 38.70
C ASP A 37 -11.41 1.95 37.63
N ALA A 38 -10.50 1.01 37.82
CA ALA A 38 -9.48 0.70 36.81
C ALA A 38 -10.08 0.14 35.51
N ALA A 39 -11.12 -0.66 35.61
CA ALA A 39 -11.82 -1.18 34.42
C ALA A 39 -12.57 -0.07 33.69
N LEU A 40 -13.24 0.83 34.42
CA LEU A 40 -13.90 1.99 33.84
C LEU A 40 -12.90 2.93 33.14
N GLY A 41 -11.76 3.23 33.77
CA GLY A 41 -10.71 4.03 33.16
C GLY A 41 -10.13 3.40 31.88
N LYS A 42 -10.01 2.07 31.84
CA LYS A 42 -9.61 1.37 30.60
C LYS A 42 -10.68 1.45 29.51
N LEU A 43 -11.94 1.35 29.86
CA LEU A 43 -13.06 1.50 28.93
C LEU A 43 -13.09 2.91 28.33
N GLU A 44 -12.91 3.92 29.16
CA GLU A 44 -12.90 5.32 28.74
C GLU A 44 -11.73 5.64 27.80
N THR A 45 -10.53 5.19 28.15
CA THR A 45 -9.34 5.33 27.29
C THR A 45 -9.51 4.57 25.97
N THR A 46 -10.06 3.36 25.99
CA THR A 46 -10.32 2.57 24.78
C THR A 46 -11.37 3.24 23.88
N SER A 47 -12.43 3.79 24.48
CA SER A 47 -13.47 4.51 23.74
C SER A 47 -12.95 5.77 23.07
N SER A 48 -12.12 6.55 23.77
CA SER A 48 -11.49 7.74 23.23
C SER A 48 -10.51 7.45 22.08
N LEU A 49 -9.69 6.42 22.22
CA LEU A 49 -8.81 5.93 21.16
C LEU A 49 -9.59 5.47 19.92
N ARG A 50 -10.72 4.79 20.14
CA ARG A 50 -11.61 4.35 19.06
C ARG A 50 -12.24 5.55 18.32
N ALA A 51 -12.68 6.56 19.05
CA ALA A 51 -13.21 7.80 18.48
C ALA A 51 -12.13 8.54 17.65
N GLN A 52 -10.91 8.66 18.19
CA GLN A 52 -9.79 9.25 17.47
C GLN A 52 -9.45 8.46 16.19
N ALA A 53 -9.39 7.13 16.27
CA ALA A 53 -9.13 6.29 15.11
C ALA A 53 -10.22 6.45 14.03
N GLN A 54 -11.49 6.55 14.42
CA GLN A 54 -12.59 6.81 13.50
C GLN A 54 -12.46 8.18 12.82
N THR A 55 -12.11 9.22 13.56
CA THR A 55 -11.90 10.56 13.01
C THR A 55 -10.74 10.58 12.02
N VAL A 56 -9.62 9.93 12.33
CA VAL A 56 -8.48 9.81 11.42
C VAL A 56 -8.88 9.02 10.17
N LEU A 57 -9.64 7.94 10.32
CA LEU A 57 -10.12 7.16 9.18
C LEU A 57 -11.06 7.96 8.26
N SER A 58 -11.99 8.74 8.83
CA SER A 58 -12.91 9.57 8.04
C SER A 58 -12.16 10.68 7.30
N SER A 59 -11.28 11.41 8.00
CA SER A 59 -10.47 12.46 7.37
C SER A 59 -9.54 11.93 6.28
N THR A 60 -8.92 10.76 6.49
CA THR A 60 -8.10 10.10 5.47
C THR A 60 -8.94 9.66 4.28
N ARG A 61 -10.16 9.16 4.51
CA ARG A 61 -11.08 8.79 3.42
C ARG A 61 -11.50 9.99 2.60
N GLU A 62 -11.82 11.10 3.24
CA GLU A 62 -12.20 12.35 2.57
C GLU A 62 -11.04 12.95 1.78
N SER A 63 -9.86 13.06 2.39
CA SER A 63 -8.67 13.59 1.72
C SER A 63 -8.20 12.74 0.54
N THR A 64 -8.40 11.41 0.59
CA THR A 64 -8.02 10.50 -0.49
C THR A 64 -9.14 10.26 -1.52
N ALA A 65 -10.36 10.76 -1.29
CA ALA A 65 -11.49 10.57 -2.21
C ALA A 65 -11.21 11.03 -3.65
N PRO A 66 -10.64 12.25 -3.90
CA PRO A 66 -10.32 12.69 -5.24
C PRO A 66 -9.25 11.79 -5.88
N LEU A 67 -8.22 11.39 -5.15
CA LEU A 67 -7.18 10.49 -5.65
C LEU A 67 -7.74 9.13 -6.06
N ARG A 68 -8.68 8.57 -5.27
CA ARG A 68 -9.36 7.31 -5.61
C ARG A 68 -10.21 7.44 -6.86
N LYS A 69 -10.87 8.58 -7.05
CA LYS A 69 -11.65 8.85 -8.27
C LYS A 69 -10.74 8.86 -9.50
N TYR A 70 -9.63 9.60 -9.44
CA TYR A 70 -8.64 9.62 -10.51
C TYR A 70 -8.04 8.24 -10.76
N PHE A 71 -7.65 7.52 -9.72
CA PHE A 71 -7.11 6.16 -9.85
C PHE A 71 -8.10 5.22 -10.53
N ARG A 72 -9.39 5.26 -10.17
CA ARG A 72 -10.42 4.44 -10.83
C ARG A 72 -10.61 4.78 -12.32
N MET A 73 -10.44 6.04 -12.69
CA MET A 73 -10.51 6.46 -14.11
C MET A 73 -9.32 5.90 -14.91
N TRP A 74 -8.15 5.83 -14.31
CA TRP A 74 -6.93 5.36 -14.96
C TRP A 74 -6.72 3.85 -14.84
N LEU A 75 -7.43 3.18 -13.94
CA LEU A 75 -7.28 1.74 -13.70
C LEU A 75 -7.40 0.90 -14.98
N PRO A 76 -8.37 1.12 -15.89
CA PRO A 76 -8.47 0.34 -17.12
C PRO A 76 -7.25 0.52 -18.06
N GLU A 77 -6.62 1.71 -18.02
CA GLU A 77 -5.41 1.95 -18.80
C GLU A 77 -4.19 1.24 -18.18
N PHE A 78 -4.10 1.21 -16.85
CA PHE A 78 -3.06 0.44 -16.16
C PHE A 78 -3.22 -1.07 -16.38
N GLU A 79 -4.45 -1.58 -16.44
CA GLU A 79 -4.71 -3.00 -16.70
C GLU A 79 -4.25 -3.47 -18.09
N LYS A 80 -4.09 -2.57 -19.04
CA LYS A 80 -3.54 -2.87 -20.37
C LYS A 80 -2.04 -3.19 -20.35
N THR A 81 -1.34 -2.71 -19.32
CA THR A 81 0.12 -2.85 -19.17
C THR A 81 0.52 -3.35 -17.77
N ASP A 82 -0.40 -4.03 -17.06
CA ASP A 82 -0.20 -4.48 -15.68
C ASP A 82 0.91 -5.53 -15.51
N SER A 83 1.25 -6.22 -16.59
CA SER A 83 2.31 -7.22 -16.63
C SER A 83 3.32 -6.93 -17.75
N GLU A 84 4.53 -7.47 -17.61
CA GLU A 84 5.58 -7.37 -18.64
C GLU A 84 5.08 -7.85 -20.00
N LEU A 85 4.36 -8.97 -20.02
CA LEU A 85 3.85 -9.55 -21.25
C LEU A 85 2.86 -8.61 -21.95
N LYS A 86 1.89 -8.06 -21.22
CA LYS A 86 0.91 -7.12 -21.77
C LYS A 86 1.57 -5.83 -22.24
N ALA A 87 2.51 -5.30 -21.47
CA ALA A 87 3.29 -4.12 -21.86
C ALA A 87 4.05 -4.36 -23.15
N LYS A 88 4.74 -5.52 -23.28
CA LYS A 88 5.45 -5.94 -24.48
C LYS A 88 4.53 -6.09 -25.68
N ASP A 89 3.38 -6.73 -25.51
CA ASP A 89 2.42 -6.92 -26.59
C ASP A 89 1.82 -5.59 -27.06
N SER A 90 1.47 -4.70 -26.14
CA SER A 90 0.96 -3.37 -26.46
C SER A 90 1.99 -2.53 -27.19
N PHE A 91 3.23 -2.53 -26.72
CA PHE A 91 4.35 -1.83 -27.34
C PHE A 91 4.63 -2.35 -28.76
N ASN A 92 4.78 -3.66 -28.91
CA ASN A 92 5.03 -4.29 -30.23
C ASN A 92 3.87 -4.07 -31.20
N ARG A 93 2.62 -4.07 -30.71
CA ARG A 93 1.45 -3.79 -31.54
C ARG A 93 1.46 -2.36 -32.06
N THR A 94 1.81 -1.40 -31.21
CA THR A 94 1.89 0.01 -31.61
C THR A 94 3.03 0.25 -32.58
N LEU A 95 4.21 -0.34 -32.37
CA LEU A 95 5.35 -0.26 -33.29
C LEU A 95 5.00 -0.75 -34.71
N LYS A 96 4.19 -1.80 -34.83
CA LYS A 96 3.79 -2.38 -36.13
C LYS A 96 2.73 -1.58 -36.87
N ARG A 97 2.10 -0.59 -36.22
CA ARG A 97 1.01 0.19 -36.85
C ARG A 97 1.48 1.28 -37.80
N VAL A 98 2.71 1.74 -37.67
CA VAL A 98 3.25 2.74 -38.59
C VAL A 98 4.01 2.03 -39.71
N PRO A 99 3.46 2.02 -40.95
CA PRO A 99 4.11 1.37 -42.07
C PRO A 99 5.33 2.18 -42.53
N HIS A 100 6.27 1.49 -43.17
CA HIS A 100 7.48 2.08 -43.77
C HIS A 100 8.54 2.62 -42.80
N LEU A 101 8.47 2.27 -41.52
CA LEU A 101 9.59 2.40 -40.62
C LEU A 101 10.42 1.11 -40.65
N VAL A 102 11.72 1.28 -40.83
CA VAL A 102 12.67 0.14 -40.79
C VAL A 102 13.09 -0.05 -39.35
N MET A 103 12.65 -1.14 -38.74
CA MET A 103 13.02 -1.48 -37.36
C MET A 103 14.37 -2.21 -37.36
N PHE A 104 15.36 -1.64 -36.66
CA PHE A 104 16.67 -2.26 -36.49
C PHE A 104 16.79 -3.06 -35.20
N ASP A 105 16.18 -2.56 -34.13
CA ASP A 105 16.19 -3.24 -32.84
C ASP A 105 14.86 -2.93 -32.11
N GLN A 106 14.33 -3.97 -31.49
CA GLN A 106 13.21 -3.84 -30.56
C GLN A 106 13.39 -4.86 -29.45
N GLY A 107 13.28 -4.42 -28.25
CA GLY A 107 13.44 -5.30 -27.10
C GLY A 107 12.73 -4.76 -25.87
N MET A 108 12.51 -5.64 -24.90
CA MET A 108 11.99 -5.26 -23.62
C MET A 108 12.92 -5.80 -22.54
N ASN A 109 13.31 -4.95 -21.62
CA ASN A 109 14.06 -5.36 -20.46
C ASN A 109 13.08 -5.85 -19.39
N PRO A 110 13.47 -6.84 -18.60
CA PRO A 110 12.66 -7.31 -17.49
C PRO A 110 12.39 -6.18 -16.50
N PRO A 111 11.25 -6.26 -15.78
CA PRO A 111 10.88 -5.23 -14.81
C PRO A 111 11.94 -5.08 -13.73
N ALA A 112 12.38 -3.86 -13.50
CA ALA A 112 13.28 -3.53 -12.41
C ALA A 112 12.48 -3.01 -11.21
N PRO A 113 12.85 -3.40 -9.97
CA PRO A 113 12.18 -2.88 -8.79
C PRO A 113 12.42 -1.36 -8.66
N ASN A 114 11.35 -0.62 -8.46
CA ASN A 114 11.46 0.81 -8.18
C ASN A 114 11.81 1.00 -6.70
N LYS A 115 13.03 1.45 -6.43
CA LYS A 115 13.52 1.70 -5.06
C LYS A 115 12.95 2.97 -4.42
N GLU A 116 12.31 3.84 -5.21
CA GLU A 116 11.88 5.17 -4.77
C GLU A 116 10.40 5.22 -4.35
N ALA A 117 9.61 4.20 -4.63
CA ALA A 117 8.18 4.22 -4.31
C ALA A 117 7.83 3.29 -3.16
N ALA A 118 7.07 3.78 -2.20
CA ALA A 118 6.49 2.99 -1.12
C ALA A 118 5.49 1.92 -1.61
N TYR A 119 5.01 2.06 -2.84
CA TYR A 119 4.21 1.08 -3.56
C TYR A 119 5.09 0.38 -4.58
N VAL A 120 5.05 -0.95 -4.61
CA VAL A 120 5.88 -1.79 -5.48
C VAL A 120 5.38 -1.67 -6.92
N VAL A 121 5.68 -0.56 -7.56
CA VAL A 121 5.52 -0.39 -9.00
C VAL A 121 6.85 -0.78 -9.63
N GLN A 122 6.87 -1.92 -10.29
CA GLN A 122 8.00 -2.30 -11.13
C GLN A 122 7.94 -1.50 -12.43
N ARG A 123 9.08 -1.21 -13.02
CA ARG A 123 9.17 -0.56 -14.33
C ARG A 123 9.75 -1.55 -15.33
N ALA A 124 8.98 -1.86 -16.36
CA ALA A 124 9.50 -2.52 -17.55
C ALA A 124 9.96 -1.44 -18.53
N SER A 125 11.04 -1.65 -19.26
CA SER A 125 11.51 -0.70 -20.26
C SER A 125 11.60 -1.35 -21.63
N GLY A 126 10.86 -0.79 -22.60
CA GLY A 126 10.94 -1.13 -24.01
C GLY A 126 11.97 -0.28 -24.72
N ARG A 127 12.76 -0.87 -25.59
CA ARG A 127 13.68 -0.15 -26.50
C ARG A 127 13.22 -0.36 -27.93
N ALA A 128 13.30 0.69 -28.72
CA ALA A 128 13.08 0.62 -30.16
C ALA A 128 14.11 1.49 -30.87
N LYS A 129 14.71 0.93 -31.94
CA LYS A 129 15.56 1.64 -32.86
C LYS A 129 15.00 1.45 -34.26
N PHE A 130 14.70 2.55 -34.94
CA PHE A 130 14.10 2.53 -36.25
C PHE A 130 14.58 3.69 -37.12
N GLU A 131 14.42 3.56 -38.43
CA GLU A 131 14.72 4.58 -39.41
C GLU A 131 13.52 4.79 -40.33
N GLY A 132 13.28 6.01 -40.72
CA GLY A 132 12.26 6.37 -41.67
C GLY A 132 12.01 7.87 -41.74
N ASP A 133 10.99 8.23 -42.49
CA ASP A 133 10.59 9.60 -42.65
C ASP A 133 10.30 10.27 -41.29
N TYR A 134 10.75 11.52 -41.15
CA TYR A 134 10.58 12.31 -39.93
C TYR A 134 9.13 12.41 -39.45
N GLN A 135 8.18 12.66 -40.35
CA GLN A 135 6.77 12.77 -39.96
C GLN A 135 6.22 11.46 -39.42
N LYS A 136 6.58 10.33 -40.04
CA LYS A 136 6.17 9.01 -39.57
C LYS A 136 6.80 8.66 -38.23
N SER A 137 8.03 9.09 -38.01
CA SER A 137 8.71 8.92 -36.72
C SER A 137 7.97 9.68 -35.60
N ILE A 138 7.57 10.92 -35.83
CA ILE A 138 6.76 11.70 -34.89
C ILE A 138 5.37 11.08 -34.71
N GLN A 139 4.76 10.59 -35.79
CA GLN A 139 3.47 9.90 -35.71
C GLN A 139 3.55 8.68 -34.81
N LEU A 140 4.62 7.86 -34.90
CA LEU A 140 4.81 6.71 -34.03
C LEU A 140 4.91 7.13 -32.55
N ILE A 141 5.69 8.17 -32.25
CA ILE A 141 5.83 8.69 -30.88
C ILE A 141 4.46 9.10 -30.33
N SER A 142 3.70 9.91 -31.10
CA SER A 142 2.35 10.33 -30.71
C SER A 142 1.38 9.15 -30.55
N MET A 143 1.52 8.10 -31.34
CA MET A 143 0.72 6.89 -31.20
C MET A 143 1.04 6.14 -29.90
N ILE A 144 2.32 6.04 -29.51
CA ILE A 144 2.69 5.42 -28.24
C ILE A 144 2.06 6.16 -27.08
N GLU A 145 2.16 7.49 -27.05
CA GLU A 145 1.57 8.32 -25.99
C GLU A 145 0.04 8.20 -25.93
N ARG A 146 -0.63 8.09 -27.09
CA ARG A 146 -2.09 7.98 -27.16
C ARG A 146 -2.60 6.59 -26.82
N GLU A 147 -1.93 5.53 -27.28
CA GLU A 147 -2.39 4.14 -27.12
C GLU A 147 -1.96 3.53 -25.80
N ILE A 148 -0.86 4.02 -25.24
CA ILE A 148 -0.33 3.58 -23.96
C ILE A 148 -0.10 4.80 -23.06
N PRO A 149 -1.17 5.47 -22.61
CA PRO A 149 -1.07 6.73 -21.88
C PRO A 149 -0.40 6.59 -20.51
N THR A 150 -0.23 5.36 -20.02
CA THR A 150 0.51 5.05 -18.80
C THR A 150 2.02 4.94 -19.02
N SER A 151 2.47 4.90 -20.27
CA SER A 151 3.89 4.83 -20.61
C SER A 151 4.56 6.20 -20.52
N ARG A 152 5.90 6.17 -20.32
CA ARG A 152 6.74 7.36 -20.31
C ARG A 152 7.92 7.15 -21.27
N ILE A 153 8.13 8.05 -22.18
CA ILE A 153 9.37 8.06 -22.97
C ILE A 153 10.47 8.65 -22.08
N SER A 154 11.42 7.82 -21.67
CA SER A 154 12.50 8.21 -20.75
C SER A 154 13.73 8.70 -21.49
N ALA A 155 13.94 8.25 -22.72
CA ALA A 155 15.02 8.72 -23.57
C ALA A 155 14.59 8.66 -25.05
N ILE A 156 15.01 9.66 -25.80
CA ILE A 156 14.87 9.69 -27.24
C ILE A 156 16.11 10.31 -27.83
N GLU A 157 16.66 9.67 -28.82
CA GLU A 157 17.78 10.17 -29.61
C GLU A 157 17.41 10.12 -31.07
N VAL A 158 17.61 11.25 -31.76
CA VAL A 158 17.31 11.38 -33.19
C VAL A 158 18.61 11.72 -33.90
N ARG A 159 18.96 10.92 -34.90
CA ARG A 159 20.12 11.10 -35.75
C ARG A 159 19.71 11.21 -37.21
N LYS A 160 20.59 11.69 -38.05
CA LYS A 160 20.36 11.66 -39.48
C LYS A 160 20.36 10.23 -39.98
N GLY A 161 19.34 9.85 -40.73
CA GLY A 161 19.21 8.53 -41.36
C GLY A 161 20.12 8.37 -42.57
N GLN A 162 20.09 7.20 -43.15
CA GLN A 162 20.90 6.85 -44.33
C GLN A 162 20.41 7.56 -45.60
N ARG A 163 19.11 7.84 -45.70
CA ARG A 163 18.49 8.57 -46.83
C ARG A 163 18.34 10.03 -46.49
N ALA A 164 18.20 10.85 -47.56
CA ALA A 164 18.23 12.33 -47.43
C ALA A 164 17.17 12.91 -46.48
N ASN A 165 15.99 12.30 -46.40
CA ASN A 165 14.86 12.77 -45.59
C ASN A 165 14.54 11.86 -44.40
N ASP A 166 15.32 10.81 -44.20
CA ASP A 166 15.09 9.84 -43.13
C ASP A 166 15.84 10.25 -41.86
N VAL A 167 15.25 9.89 -40.74
CA VAL A 167 15.85 10.01 -39.43
C VAL A 167 15.97 8.64 -38.78
N GLU A 168 17.08 8.40 -38.11
CA GLU A 168 17.25 7.26 -37.21
C GLU A 168 16.82 7.70 -35.83
N VAL A 169 15.87 7.00 -35.25
CA VAL A 169 15.38 7.26 -33.90
C VAL A 169 15.67 6.06 -33.01
N GLN A 170 16.30 6.35 -31.88
CA GLN A 170 16.44 5.40 -30.80
C GLN A 170 15.65 5.92 -29.61
N MET A 171 14.75 5.11 -29.05
CA MET A 171 13.93 5.51 -27.91
C MET A 171 13.86 4.42 -26.84
N VAL A 172 13.65 4.87 -25.61
CA VAL A 172 13.37 4.02 -24.45
C VAL A 172 12.03 4.46 -23.86
N VAL A 173 11.12 3.51 -23.73
CA VAL A 173 9.79 3.71 -23.20
C VAL A 173 9.63 2.90 -21.91
N GLU A 174 9.29 3.54 -20.82
CA GLU A 174 9.03 2.92 -19.53
C GLU A 174 7.54 2.66 -19.34
N PHE A 175 7.22 1.49 -18.82
CA PHE A 175 5.88 1.05 -18.51
C PHE A 175 5.78 0.74 -17.02
N PRO A 176 4.84 1.35 -16.28
CA PRO A 176 4.56 0.94 -14.91
C PRO A 176 3.91 -0.44 -14.92
N VAL A 177 4.56 -1.41 -14.33
CA VAL A 177 4.00 -2.74 -14.11
C VAL A 177 3.54 -2.82 -12.67
N ILE A 178 2.25 -3.00 -12.46
CA ILE A 178 1.69 -3.24 -11.13
C ILE A 178 2.05 -4.68 -10.79
N ALA A 179 3.07 -4.87 -9.96
CA ALA A 179 3.35 -6.21 -9.46
C ALA A 179 2.09 -6.75 -8.78
N ALA A 180 1.58 -7.86 -9.27
CA ALA A 180 0.52 -8.58 -8.58
C ALA A 180 0.91 -8.70 -7.11
N SER A 181 0.08 -8.14 -6.25
CA SER A 181 0.22 -8.00 -4.79
C SER A 181 1.42 -8.70 -4.18
N ALA A 182 2.29 -7.93 -3.51
CA ALA A 182 3.31 -8.52 -2.66
C ALA A 182 2.65 -9.62 -1.81
N PRO A 183 3.26 -10.80 -1.70
CA PRO A 183 2.67 -11.88 -0.91
C PRO A 183 2.37 -11.32 0.48
N ASP A 184 1.15 -11.56 0.94
CA ASP A 184 0.64 -11.13 2.24
C ASP A 184 1.70 -11.48 3.31
N PRO A 185 2.29 -10.50 4.02
CA PRO A 185 3.31 -10.77 5.02
C PRO A 185 2.79 -11.70 6.15
N ALA A 186 1.49 -11.90 6.25
CA ALA A 186 0.87 -12.89 7.13
C ALA A 186 1.05 -14.34 6.64
N ALA A 187 1.29 -14.59 5.36
CA ALA A 187 1.49 -15.93 4.81
C ALA A 187 2.93 -16.46 5.00
N ALA A 188 3.89 -15.60 5.31
CA ALA A 188 5.31 -15.96 5.53
C ALA A 188 5.64 -16.46 6.94
N LYS A 189 4.64 -16.58 7.84
CA LYS A 189 4.81 -17.05 9.23
C LYS A 189 4.07 -18.37 9.53
N LYS A 190 4.02 -19.28 8.57
CA LYS A 190 3.63 -20.67 8.86
C LYS A 190 4.78 -21.62 8.60
#